data_802a84e29b9fad23493fc89ac68ce915
#
_entry.id   802a84e29b9fad23493fc89ac68ce915
#
_cell.length_a   1.000
_cell.length_b   1.000
_cell.length_c   1.000
_cell.angle_alpha   90.00
_cell.angle_beta   90.00
_cell.angle_gamma   90.00
#
_symmetry.space_group_name_H-M   'P 1'
#
loop_
_entity.id
_entity.type
_entity.pdbx_description
1 polymer ?
#
loop_
_entity_poly.entity_id
_entity_poly.type
_entity_poly.pdbx_seq_one_letter_code
_entity_poly.pdbx_strand_id
1 'polypeptide(L)'
;MLKKIALFLFTLLFAFPNVAFGSTFSASSLCVMDMTTRQILYESNIYEHRSVASTTKIMTCLIACESNKLNDIVTVTSQMLDGTEGSLIYLKAGDKISLYDLCLGMMLSSGNDAANAVAVYLKGTIENFAEYMNDTAKSIGMNNTHFSTPSGLDKGNPILAHTIWLCIASCAMENKMFSKIVSLQSADIKINDDVKTIYNHNKHFVI
;
A
#
# COMPACT_ATOMS: atom_id res chain seq x y z
N MET A 1 -3.99 -63.81 -16.98
CA MET A 1 -4.83 -62.75 -17.60
C MET A 1 -5.10 -61.62 -16.60
N LEU A 2 -5.60 -61.92 -15.41
CA LEU A 2 -5.94 -60.87 -14.40
C LEU A 2 -4.77 -59.96 -14.02
N LYS A 3 -3.53 -60.48 -13.84
CA LYS A 3 -2.34 -59.66 -13.49
C LYS A 3 -1.96 -58.65 -14.58
N LYS A 4 -2.17 -58.96 -15.87
CA LYS A 4 -1.90 -58.06 -17.00
C LYS A 4 -2.98 -56.95 -17.10
N ILE A 5 -4.23 -57.29 -16.76
CA ILE A 5 -5.34 -56.32 -16.72
C ILE A 5 -5.15 -55.35 -15.54
N ALA A 6 -4.75 -55.84 -14.37
CA ALA A 6 -4.47 -54.99 -13.21
C ALA A 6 -3.29 -54.03 -13.46
N LEU A 7 -2.22 -54.48 -14.13
CA LEU A 7 -1.09 -53.67 -14.51
C LEU A 7 -1.48 -52.57 -15.54
N PHE A 8 -2.32 -52.95 -16.51
CA PHE A 8 -2.83 -52.00 -17.51
C PHE A 8 -3.73 -50.94 -16.90
N LEU A 9 -4.62 -51.31 -15.97
CA LEU A 9 -5.45 -50.36 -15.21
C LEU A 9 -4.62 -49.47 -14.30
N PHE A 10 -3.54 -49.99 -13.70
CA PHE A 10 -2.64 -49.20 -12.87
C PHE A 10 -1.86 -48.15 -13.68
N THR A 11 -1.38 -48.52 -14.90
CA THR A 11 -0.71 -47.57 -15.79
C THR A 11 -1.69 -46.53 -16.38
N LEU A 12 -2.95 -46.87 -16.58
CA LEU A 12 -3.96 -45.92 -17.05
C LEU A 12 -4.27 -44.83 -16.01
N LEU A 13 -4.17 -45.15 -14.70
CA LEU A 13 -4.35 -44.16 -13.62
C LEU A 13 -3.28 -43.07 -13.63
N PHE A 14 -2.08 -43.34 -14.15
CA PHE A 14 -0.99 -42.36 -14.24
C PHE A 14 -0.91 -41.66 -15.60
N ALA A 15 -1.74 -42.06 -16.57
CA ALA A 15 -1.75 -41.50 -17.92
C ALA A 15 -2.66 -40.27 -18.07
N PHE A 16 -3.45 -39.91 -17.04
CA PHE A 16 -4.18 -38.66 -17.07
C PHE A 16 -3.21 -37.51 -16.73
N PRO A 17 -2.90 -36.63 -17.69
CA PRO A 17 -2.17 -35.42 -17.35
C PRO A 17 -2.99 -34.68 -16.29
N ASN A 18 -2.39 -34.41 -15.14
CA ASN A 18 -2.95 -33.43 -14.21
C ASN A 18 -3.04 -32.11 -14.96
N VAL A 19 -4.17 -31.82 -15.58
CA VAL A 19 -4.47 -30.51 -16.14
C VAL A 19 -4.66 -29.64 -14.93
N ALA A 20 -3.57 -29.06 -14.45
CA ALA A 20 -3.63 -27.95 -13.54
C ALA A 20 -4.32 -26.81 -14.30
N PHE A 21 -5.58 -26.55 -14.00
CA PHE A 21 -6.25 -25.33 -14.42
C PHE A 21 -5.54 -24.17 -13.69
N GLY A 22 -4.48 -23.66 -14.31
CA GLY A 22 -3.87 -22.43 -13.86
C GLY A 22 -4.91 -21.31 -14.03
N SER A 23 -5.41 -20.76 -12.94
CA SER A 23 -6.21 -19.54 -13.00
C SER A 23 -5.31 -18.45 -13.60
N THR A 24 -5.68 -17.94 -14.78
CA THR A 24 -5.00 -16.80 -15.40
C THR A 24 -5.47 -15.54 -14.68
N PHE A 25 -4.63 -15.03 -13.79
CA PHE A 25 -4.86 -13.71 -13.20
C PHE A 25 -4.45 -12.64 -14.21
N SER A 26 -5.25 -11.58 -14.31
CA SER A 26 -4.94 -10.41 -15.15
C SER A 26 -3.83 -9.52 -14.57
N ALA A 27 -3.42 -9.78 -13.32
CA ALA A 27 -2.35 -9.04 -12.66
C ALA A 27 -0.99 -9.42 -13.24
N SER A 28 -0.17 -8.41 -13.53
CA SER A 28 1.20 -8.59 -14.03
C SER A 28 2.14 -9.19 -12.98
N SER A 29 1.88 -8.96 -11.70
CA SER A 29 2.54 -9.58 -10.56
C SER A 29 1.51 -9.84 -9.47
N LEU A 30 1.64 -10.95 -8.79
CA LEU A 30 0.72 -11.36 -7.74
C LEU A 30 1.48 -12.08 -6.63
N CYS A 31 1.14 -11.76 -5.39
CA CYS A 31 1.58 -12.51 -4.24
C CYS A 31 0.44 -12.63 -3.23
N VAL A 32 0.28 -13.81 -2.67
CA VAL A 32 -0.63 -14.10 -1.58
C VAL A 32 0.16 -14.66 -0.42
N MET A 33 0.00 -14.08 0.76
CA MET A 33 0.73 -14.47 1.96
C MET A 33 -0.24 -14.66 3.13
N ASP A 34 0.02 -15.68 3.93
CA ASP A 34 -0.60 -15.82 5.24
C ASP A 34 -0.02 -14.78 6.19
N MET A 35 -0.87 -13.92 6.75
CA MET A 35 -0.43 -12.81 7.59
C MET A 35 0.16 -13.27 8.93
N THR A 36 -0.28 -14.41 9.45
CA THR A 36 0.15 -14.93 10.76
C THR A 36 1.50 -15.62 10.66
N THR A 37 1.63 -16.52 9.66
CA THR A 37 2.85 -17.31 9.47
C THR A 37 3.88 -16.63 8.57
N ARG A 38 3.47 -15.60 7.83
CA ARG A 38 4.23 -14.91 6.76
C ARG A 38 4.66 -15.86 5.63
N GLN A 39 4.00 -17.00 5.51
CA GLN A 39 4.24 -17.94 4.44
C GLN A 39 3.60 -17.44 3.14
N ILE A 40 4.39 -17.45 2.05
CA ILE A 40 3.88 -17.18 0.71
C ILE A 40 3.07 -18.39 0.27
N LEU A 41 1.79 -18.20 -0.01
CA LEU A 41 0.84 -19.22 -0.47
C LEU A 41 0.76 -19.29 -1.98
N TYR A 42 0.98 -18.15 -2.65
CA TYR A 42 1.01 -18.07 -4.11
C TYR A 42 1.86 -16.88 -4.54
N GLU A 43 2.63 -17.04 -5.61
CA GLU A 43 3.43 -15.96 -6.18
C GLU A 43 3.49 -16.06 -7.72
N SER A 44 3.57 -14.90 -8.36
CA SER A 44 3.82 -14.76 -9.80
C SER A 44 4.55 -13.46 -10.07
N ASN A 45 5.70 -13.53 -10.75
CA ASN A 45 6.53 -12.37 -11.15
C ASN A 45 6.90 -11.42 -10.00
N ILE A 46 7.10 -11.94 -8.77
CA ILE A 46 7.30 -11.11 -7.57
C ILE A 46 8.68 -10.43 -7.49
N TYR A 47 9.62 -10.81 -8.35
CA TYR A 47 10.98 -10.24 -8.40
C TYR A 47 11.15 -9.20 -9.52
N GLU A 48 10.11 -8.94 -10.30
CA GLU A 48 10.18 -7.91 -11.34
C GLU A 48 10.10 -6.51 -10.75
N HIS A 49 10.91 -5.61 -11.29
CA HIS A 49 10.91 -4.21 -10.92
C HIS A 49 9.70 -3.49 -11.52
N ARG A 50 8.85 -2.90 -10.67
CA ARG A 50 7.63 -2.21 -11.10
C ARG A 50 7.42 -0.95 -10.30
N SER A 51 6.83 0.06 -10.95
CA SER A 51 6.26 1.18 -10.20
C SER A 51 5.02 0.70 -9.46
N VAL A 52 4.96 1.02 -8.19
CA VAL A 52 3.88 0.60 -7.27
C VAL A 52 2.87 1.71 -7.04
N ALA A 53 3.10 2.86 -7.65
CA ALA A 53 2.20 4.01 -7.62
C ALA A 53 1.67 4.30 -6.19
N SER A 54 0.39 4.53 -6.05
CA SER A 54 -0.25 4.93 -4.79
C SER A 54 -0.18 3.91 -3.65
N THR A 55 0.25 2.66 -3.90
CA THR A 55 0.49 1.72 -2.79
C THR A 55 1.66 2.17 -1.89
N THR A 56 2.54 3.06 -2.38
CA THR A 56 3.56 3.79 -1.59
C THR A 56 2.98 4.44 -0.33
N LYS A 57 1.75 4.92 -0.39
CA LYS A 57 1.06 5.59 0.72
C LYS A 57 0.83 4.68 1.95
N ILE A 58 0.95 3.37 1.79
CA ILE A 58 0.93 2.41 2.91
C ILE A 58 2.10 2.74 3.86
N MET A 59 3.32 2.92 3.34
CA MET A 59 4.49 3.30 4.15
C MET A 59 4.31 4.68 4.78
N THR A 60 3.85 5.65 4.02
CA THR A 60 3.61 7.02 4.50
C THR A 60 2.59 7.05 5.64
N CYS A 61 1.48 6.30 5.49
CA CYS A 61 0.46 6.21 6.52
C CYS A 61 0.95 5.45 7.77
N LEU A 62 1.70 4.37 7.61
CA LEU A 62 2.30 3.62 8.72
C LEU A 62 3.20 4.53 9.55
N ILE A 63 4.12 5.26 8.90
CA ILE A 63 5.02 6.23 9.57
C ILE A 63 4.20 7.29 10.32
N ALA A 64 3.14 7.81 9.72
CA ALA A 64 2.27 8.78 10.39
C ALA A 64 1.57 8.17 11.61
N CYS A 65 1.06 6.94 11.51
CA CYS A 65 0.42 6.24 12.62
C CYS A 65 1.39 5.97 13.80
N GLU A 66 2.67 5.76 13.51
CA GLU A 66 3.71 5.50 14.51
C GLU A 66 4.31 6.78 15.11
N SER A 67 4.01 7.93 14.54
CA SER A 67 4.60 9.23 14.96
C SER A 67 4.14 9.75 16.33
N ASN A 68 3.05 9.20 16.88
CA ASN A 68 2.32 9.72 18.05
C ASN A 68 1.75 11.15 17.85
N LYS A 69 1.64 11.62 16.61
CA LYS A 69 1.22 12.98 16.26
C LYS A 69 -0.13 13.06 15.53
N LEU A 70 -0.88 11.99 15.47
CA LEU A 70 -2.13 11.94 14.69
C LEU A 70 -3.15 13.02 15.05
N ASN A 71 -3.14 13.48 16.31
CA ASN A 71 -4.03 14.54 16.77
C ASN A 71 -3.51 15.95 16.52
N ASP A 72 -2.27 16.10 16.03
CA ASP A 72 -1.70 17.42 15.75
C ASP A 72 -2.43 18.06 14.58
N ILE A 73 -2.62 19.38 14.69
CA ILE A 73 -3.21 20.19 13.61
C ILE A 73 -2.07 20.68 12.72
N VAL A 74 -2.10 20.24 11.48
CA VAL A 74 -1.18 20.65 10.42
C VAL A 74 -1.73 21.90 9.75
N THR A 75 -0.92 22.95 9.66
CA THR A 75 -1.22 24.10 8.79
C THR A 75 -0.55 23.83 7.44
N VAL A 76 -1.36 23.69 6.41
CA VAL A 76 -0.89 23.42 5.06
C VAL A 76 -0.08 24.58 4.51
N THR A 77 1.11 24.31 4.00
CA THR A 77 1.98 25.30 3.36
C THR A 77 2.02 25.11 1.85
N SER A 78 2.46 26.15 1.11
CA SER A 78 2.66 26.02 -0.34
C SER A 78 3.64 24.91 -0.69
N GLN A 79 4.70 24.71 0.11
CA GLN A 79 5.68 23.63 -0.06
C GLN A 79 5.04 22.24 -0.04
N MET A 80 4.01 22.02 0.81
CA MET A 80 3.29 20.75 0.89
C MET A 80 2.49 20.43 -0.38
N LEU A 81 2.15 21.46 -1.15
CA LEU A 81 1.34 21.36 -2.36
C LEU A 81 2.18 21.34 -3.64
N ASP A 82 3.49 21.60 -3.54
CA ASP A 82 4.38 21.65 -4.70
C ASP A 82 4.44 20.29 -5.41
N GLY A 83 4.25 20.33 -6.74
CA GLY A 83 4.31 19.14 -7.58
C GLY A 83 3.19 18.12 -7.34
N THR A 84 2.14 18.46 -6.59
CA THR A 84 0.98 17.58 -6.42
C THR A 84 0.11 17.57 -7.67
N GLU A 85 -0.21 16.37 -8.16
CA GLU A 85 -1.10 16.14 -9.30
C GLU A 85 -1.87 14.81 -9.11
N GLY A 86 -2.80 14.51 -10.00
CA GLY A 86 -3.59 13.27 -9.95
C GLY A 86 -4.68 13.32 -8.89
N SER A 87 -4.78 12.30 -8.01
CA SER A 87 -5.81 12.24 -6.96
C SER A 87 -5.48 13.21 -5.82
N LEU A 88 -6.42 14.08 -5.48
CA LEU A 88 -6.26 15.12 -4.46
C LEU A 88 -7.48 15.17 -3.53
N ILE A 89 -7.27 15.57 -2.30
CA ILE A 89 -8.36 16.02 -1.40
C ILE A 89 -8.61 17.54 -1.51
N TYR A 90 -7.82 18.22 -2.38
CA TYR A 90 -7.92 19.64 -2.72
C TYR A 90 -7.57 20.59 -1.57
N LEU A 91 -6.47 20.30 -0.86
CA LEU A 91 -5.89 21.19 0.15
C LEU A 91 -5.42 22.50 -0.46
N LYS A 92 -5.50 23.56 0.35
CA LYS A 92 -5.00 24.90 0.01
C LYS A 92 -4.00 25.37 1.06
N ALA A 93 -3.04 26.20 0.66
CA ALA A 93 -2.14 26.83 1.62
C ALA A 93 -2.93 27.67 2.64
N GLY A 94 -2.62 27.45 3.91
CA GLY A 94 -3.34 28.04 5.05
C GLY A 94 -4.43 27.15 5.66
N ASP A 95 -4.83 26.08 5.01
CA ASP A 95 -5.79 25.12 5.59
C ASP A 95 -5.23 24.49 6.86
N LYS A 96 -6.12 24.24 7.82
CA LYS A 96 -5.84 23.52 9.07
C LYS A 96 -6.57 22.20 9.06
N ILE A 97 -5.81 21.11 9.20
CA ILE A 97 -6.33 19.75 9.15
C ILE A 97 -5.55 18.88 10.11
N SER A 98 -6.18 17.91 10.77
CA SER A 98 -5.46 16.98 11.64
C SER A 98 -4.58 16.02 10.81
N LEU A 99 -3.46 15.57 11.40
CA LEU A 99 -2.62 14.54 10.77
C LEU A 99 -3.43 13.25 10.54
N TYR A 100 -4.39 12.95 11.41
CA TYR A 100 -5.31 11.84 11.24
C TYR A 100 -6.19 12.00 9.99
N ASP A 101 -6.78 13.19 9.79
CA ASP A 101 -7.62 13.47 8.62
C ASP A 101 -6.80 13.47 7.32
N LEU A 102 -5.51 13.90 7.38
CA LEU A 102 -4.59 13.73 6.26
C LEU A 102 -4.38 12.25 5.92
N CYS A 103 -4.22 11.37 6.92
CA CYS A 103 -4.12 9.93 6.70
C CYS A 103 -5.42 9.36 6.10
N LEU A 104 -6.59 9.80 6.55
CA LEU A 104 -7.87 9.43 5.94
C LEU A 104 -7.93 9.86 4.47
N GLY A 105 -7.63 11.13 4.17
CA GLY A 105 -7.63 11.68 2.82
C GLY A 105 -6.66 10.95 1.88
N MET A 106 -5.48 10.62 2.40
CA MET A 106 -4.46 9.87 1.68
C MET A 106 -4.89 8.43 1.39
N MET A 107 -5.44 7.71 2.37
CA MET A 107 -5.74 6.27 2.21
C MET A 107 -7.07 6.01 1.52
N LEU A 108 -8.13 6.77 1.81
CA LEU A 108 -9.45 6.53 1.24
C LEU A 108 -9.59 7.12 -0.17
N SER A 109 -9.10 8.36 -0.38
CA SER A 109 -9.21 9.07 -1.66
C SER A 109 -7.91 9.11 -2.46
N SER A 110 -6.87 8.44 -1.97
CA SER A 110 -5.54 8.43 -2.62
C SER A 110 -4.91 9.84 -2.77
N GLY A 111 -5.23 10.79 -1.87
CA GLY A 111 -4.78 12.18 -1.95
C GLY A 111 -3.26 12.34 -1.96
N ASN A 112 -2.70 12.84 -3.07
CA ASN A 112 -1.26 13.10 -3.19
C ASN A 112 -0.86 14.35 -2.41
N ASP A 113 -1.71 15.36 -2.36
CA ASP A 113 -1.57 16.56 -1.53
C ASP A 113 -1.54 16.19 -0.03
N ALA A 114 -2.40 15.28 0.40
CA ALA A 114 -2.39 14.78 1.76
C ALA A 114 -1.09 14.02 2.09
N ALA A 115 -0.59 13.17 1.18
CA ALA A 115 0.66 12.45 1.37
C ALA A 115 1.86 13.40 1.51
N ASN A 116 1.96 14.41 0.66
CA ASN A 116 3.00 15.44 0.73
C ASN A 116 2.89 16.25 2.03
N ALA A 117 1.67 16.61 2.45
CA ALA A 117 1.45 17.34 3.70
C ALA A 117 1.93 16.53 4.92
N VAL A 118 1.63 15.22 4.97
CA VAL A 118 2.14 14.30 5.99
C VAL A 118 3.67 14.29 6.00
N ALA A 119 4.29 14.15 4.83
CA ALA A 119 5.75 14.05 4.71
C ALA A 119 6.47 15.32 5.18
N VAL A 120 6.04 16.48 4.67
CA VAL A 120 6.66 17.77 5.04
C VAL A 120 6.41 18.10 6.51
N TYR A 121 5.21 17.81 7.04
CA TYR A 121 4.92 18.01 8.45
C TYR A 121 5.84 17.18 9.36
N LEU A 122 6.07 15.91 9.02
CA LEU A 122 6.83 14.99 9.88
C LEU A 122 8.35 15.17 9.75
N LYS A 123 8.87 15.53 8.58
CA LYS A 123 10.32 15.52 8.28
C LYS A 123 10.84 16.82 7.62
N GLY A 124 9.99 17.82 7.43
CA GLY A 124 10.36 19.14 6.91
C GLY A 124 10.41 19.22 5.39
N THR A 125 10.84 18.17 4.69
CA THR A 125 10.87 18.10 3.22
C THR A 125 10.44 16.73 2.71
N ILE A 126 10.09 16.66 1.42
CA ILE A 126 9.78 15.40 0.73
C ILE A 126 11.00 14.48 0.71
N GLU A 127 12.19 15.04 0.45
CA GLU A 127 13.45 14.30 0.38
C GLU A 127 13.81 13.65 1.72
N ASN A 128 13.77 14.43 2.80
CA ASN A 128 14.05 13.90 4.16
C ASN A 128 13.03 12.82 4.56
N PHE A 129 11.78 12.96 4.13
CA PHE A 129 10.77 11.96 4.38
C PHE A 129 11.03 10.69 3.56
N ALA A 130 11.42 10.82 2.29
CA ALA A 130 11.78 9.69 1.44
C ALA A 130 13.00 8.92 2.00
N GLU A 131 14.02 9.62 2.50
CA GLU A 131 15.14 8.99 3.22
C GLU A 131 14.64 8.20 4.42
N TYR A 132 13.77 8.79 5.23
CA TYR A 132 13.20 8.12 6.40
C TYR A 132 12.34 6.89 6.01
N MET A 133 11.57 6.97 4.90
CA MET A 133 10.85 5.81 4.35
C MET A 133 11.82 4.69 3.98
N ASN A 134 12.94 5.01 3.34
CA ASN A 134 13.96 4.04 2.94
C ASN A 134 14.64 3.37 4.15
N ASP A 135 14.91 4.12 5.19
CA ASP A 135 15.49 3.57 6.42
C ASP A 135 14.48 2.69 7.17
N THR A 136 13.21 3.11 7.22
CA THR A 136 12.11 2.29 7.75
C THR A 136 11.97 0.99 6.95
N ALA A 137 12.01 1.08 5.62
CA ALA A 137 11.96 -0.09 4.74
C ALA A 137 13.08 -1.08 5.06
N LYS A 138 14.31 -0.63 5.17
CA LYS A 138 15.46 -1.49 5.54
C LYS A 138 15.25 -2.15 6.90
N SER A 139 14.74 -1.42 7.89
CA SER A 139 14.52 -1.95 9.25
C SER A 139 13.51 -3.10 9.30
N ILE A 140 12.57 -3.14 8.37
CA ILE A 140 11.56 -4.22 8.24
C ILE A 140 11.93 -5.26 7.16
N GLY A 141 13.19 -5.25 6.69
CA GLY A 141 13.73 -6.26 5.76
C GLY A 141 13.50 -5.96 4.28
N MET A 142 13.05 -4.75 3.93
CA MET A 142 12.79 -4.31 2.55
C MET A 142 14.07 -3.80 1.85
N ASN A 143 15.08 -4.65 1.73
CA ASN A 143 16.43 -4.25 1.27
C ASN A 143 16.50 -3.85 -0.22
N ASN A 144 15.54 -4.28 -1.04
CA ASN A 144 15.51 -4.01 -2.48
C ASN A 144 14.43 -2.98 -2.84
N THR A 145 14.09 -2.10 -1.91
CA THR A 145 13.05 -1.07 -2.09
C THR A 145 13.67 0.31 -2.05
N HIS A 146 13.18 1.19 -2.90
CA HIS A 146 13.55 2.60 -2.88
C HIS A 146 12.30 3.47 -3.04
N PHE A 147 12.09 4.37 -2.08
CA PHE A 147 11.05 5.39 -2.09
C PHE A 147 11.65 6.73 -2.48
N SER A 148 11.07 7.40 -3.47
CA SER A 148 11.47 8.74 -3.89
C SER A 148 10.47 9.80 -3.46
N THR A 149 9.19 9.41 -3.27
CA THR A 149 8.10 10.31 -2.88
C THR A 149 7.16 9.66 -1.88
N PRO A 150 6.44 10.42 -1.04
CA PRO A 150 5.46 9.88 -0.09
C PRO A 150 4.18 9.36 -0.77
N SER A 151 3.92 9.77 -2.00
CA SER A 151 2.68 9.47 -2.73
C SER A 151 2.82 8.35 -3.76
N GLY A 152 4.07 8.03 -4.18
CA GLY A 152 4.35 7.14 -5.31
C GLY A 152 4.15 7.80 -6.67
N LEU A 153 4.07 9.14 -6.70
CA LEU A 153 4.04 9.91 -7.93
C LEU A 153 5.48 10.18 -8.37
N ASP A 154 6.11 9.19 -9.00
CA ASP A 154 7.52 9.26 -9.38
C ASP A 154 7.68 9.71 -10.82
N LYS A 155 8.37 10.82 -11.03
CA LYS A 155 8.76 11.29 -12.36
C LYS A 155 10.00 10.52 -12.82
N GLY A 156 9.83 9.26 -13.23
CA GLY A 156 10.85 8.54 -14.01
C GLY A 156 11.75 7.54 -13.28
N ASN A 157 11.65 7.35 -11.96
CA ASN A 157 12.34 6.27 -11.25
C ASN A 157 11.35 5.28 -10.66
N PRO A 158 11.21 4.08 -11.24
CA PRO A 158 10.32 3.08 -10.68
C PRO A 158 10.86 2.61 -9.33
N ILE A 159 9.98 2.61 -8.33
CA ILE A 159 10.24 1.97 -7.04
C ILE A 159 10.32 0.48 -7.26
N LEU A 160 11.41 -0.09 -6.79
CA LEU A 160 11.68 -1.51 -6.93
C LEU A 160 11.15 -2.24 -5.71
N ALA A 161 10.09 -3.05 -5.85
CA ALA A 161 9.89 -4.14 -4.91
C ALA A 161 8.64 -4.96 -5.16
N HIS A 162 8.75 -6.27 -5.14
CA HIS A 162 7.59 -7.14 -5.24
C HIS A 162 7.37 -8.05 -4.03
N THR A 163 8.36 -8.77 -3.56
CA THR A 163 8.24 -9.63 -2.37
C THR A 163 7.96 -8.81 -1.11
N ILE A 164 8.22 -7.54 -1.18
CA ILE A 164 8.38 -6.63 -0.06
C ILE A 164 7.10 -5.86 0.26
N TRP A 165 6.19 -5.69 -0.72
CA TRP A 165 4.90 -5.05 -0.49
C TRP A 165 4.01 -5.83 0.47
N LEU A 166 4.13 -7.15 0.48
CA LEU A 166 3.42 -7.97 1.46
C LEU A 166 3.98 -7.78 2.86
N CYS A 167 5.30 -7.60 2.98
CA CYS A 167 5.90 -7.29 4.28
C CYS A 167 5.36 -5.98 4.82
N ILE A 168 5.35 -4.89 4.01
CA ILE A 168 4.82 -3.61 4.49
C ILE A 168 3.32 -3.67 4.77
N ALA A 169 2.52 -4.31 3.91
CA ALA A 169 1.09 -4.43 4.12
C ALA A 169 0.78 -5.21 5.40
N SER A 170 1.48 -6.33 5.65
CA SER A 170 1.30 -7.10 6.87
C SER A 170 1.77 -6.35 8.11
N CYS A 171 2.93 -5.69 8.07
CA CYS A 171 3.40 -4.85 9.17
C CYS A 171 2.44 -3.68 9.45
N ALA A 172 1.94 -3.03 8.40
CA ALA A 172 0.98 -1.94 8.55
C ALA A 172 -0.33 -2.40 9.17
N MET A 173 -0.83 -3.59 8.80
CA MET A 173 -2.06 -4.14 9.37
C MET A 173 -1.93 -4.56 10.85
N GLU A 174 -0.73 -4.80 11.36
CA GLU A 174 -0.47 -4.98 12.79
C GLU A 174 -0.66 -3.68 13.58
N ASN A 175 -0.50 -2.52 12.93
CA ASN A 175 -0.76 -1.22 13.54
C ASN A 175 -2.29 -0.98 13.61
N LYS A 176 -2.84 -0.95 14.82
CA LYS A 176 -4.29 -0.82 15.06
C LYS A 176 -4.90 0.43 14.43
N MET A 177 -4.14 1.54 14.40
CA MET A 177 -4.65 2.78 13.83
C MET A 177 -4.64 2.73 12.30
N PHE A 178 -3.59 2.22 11.69
CA PHE A 178 -3.54 1.97 10.26
C PHE A 178 -4.69 1.05 9.82
N SER A 179 -4.83 -0.10 10.47
CA SER A 179 -5.89 -1.07 10.19
C SER A 179 -7.28 -0.43 10.29
N LYS A 180 -7.52 0.41 11.33
CA LYS A 180 -8.77 1.16 11.48
C LYS A 180 -9.00 2.11 10.31
N ILE A 181 -8.00 2.90 9.90
CA ILE A 181 -8.11 3.85 8.79
C ILE A 181 -8.50 3.14 7.48
N VAL A 182 -7.77 2.08 7.11
CA VAL A 182 -7.98 1.42 5.81
C VAL A 182 -9.24 0.58 5.75
N SER A 183 -9.83 0.20 6.88
CA SER A 183 -11.09 -0.56 6.95
C SER A 183 -12.34 0.30 6.77
N LEU A 184 -12.22 1.64 6.75
CA LEU A 184 -13.36 2.54 6.59
C LEU A 184 -13.85 2.55 5.14
N GLN A 185 -15.17 2.47 4.94
CA GLN A 185 -15.80 2.67 3.62
C GLN A 185 -15.90 4.15 3.27
N SER A 186 -16.10 4.99 4.28
CA SER A 186 -16.13 6.45 4.18
C SER A 186 -15.72 7.07 5.50
N ALA A 187 -15.31 8.31 5.46
CA ALA A 187 -15.00 9.10 6.65
C ALA A 187 -15.29 10.58 6.40
N ASP A 188 -15.61 11.30 7.46
CA ASP A 188 -15.66 12.75 7.44
C ASP A 188 -14.30 13.30 7.85
N ILE A 189 -13.69 14.13 7.01
CA ILE A 189 -12.49 14.89 7.31
C ILE A 189 -12.84 16.34 7.56
N LYS A 190 -12.16 16.97 8.53
CA LYS A 190 -12.36 18.37 8.84
C LYS A 190 -11.21 19.21 8.33
N ILE A 191 -11.51 20.13 7.39
CA ILE A 191 -10.55 21.12 6.86
C ILE A 191 -11.04 22.50 7.31
N ASN A 192 -10.28 23.17 8.16
CA ASN A 192 -10.72 24.37 8.88
C ASN A 192 -11.99 24.05 9.72
N ASP A 193 -13.10 24.71 9.42
CA ASP A 193 -14.40 24.44 10.03
C ASP A 193 -15.35 23.64 9.11
N ASP A 194 -14.93 23.37 7.88
CA ASP A 194 -15.72 22.63 6.91
C ASP A 194 -15.50 21.11 7.06
N VAL A 195 -16.61 20.36 7.00
CA VAL A 195 -16.61 18.91 7.01
C VAL A 195 -16.84 18.38 5.60
N LYS A 196 -15.97 17.48 5.16
CA LYS A 196 -16.05 16.82 3.85
C LYS A 196 -16.08 15.32 4.01
N THR A 197 -17.13 14.67 3.52
CA THR A 197 -17.18 13.22 3.44
C THR A 197 -16.32 12.72 2.28
N ILE A 198 -15.43 11.78 2.56
CA ILE A 198 -14.60 11.08 1.57
C ILE A 198 -14.94 9.60 1.57
N TYR A 199 -14.73 8.95 0.43
CA TYR A 199 -15.07 7.56 0.22
C TYR A 199 -13.85 6.74 -0.16
N ASN A 200 -13.81 5.49 0.30
CA ASN A 200 -12.77 4.57 -0.07
C ASN A 200 -12.93 4.15 -1.53
N HIS A 201 -11.87 4.33 -2.31
CA HIS A 201 -11.85 3.93 -3.72
C HIS A 201 -11.91 2.41 -3.90
N ASN A 202 -11.52 1.63 -2.89
CA ASN A 202 -11.69 0.18 -2.90
C ASN A 202 -13.15 -0.18 -2.59
N LYS A 203 -13.90 -0.59 -3.61
CA LYS A 203 -15.33 -0.94 -3.49
C LYS A 203 -15.59 -2.37 -3.03
N HIS A 204 -14.53 -3.17 -2.81
CA HIS A 204 -14.65 -4.59 -2.45
C HIS A 204 -14.66 -4.85 -0.94
N PHE A 205 -15.00 -3.87 -0.12
CA PHE A 205 -15.34 -4.12 1.28
C PHE A 205 -16.72 -4.76 1.38
N VAL A 206 -16.80 -6.04 1.02
CA VAL A 206 -17.90 -6.90 1.42
C VAL A 206 -17.33 -7.78 2.54
N ILE A 207 -17.58 -7.37 3.76
CA ILE A 207 -17.45 -8.23 4.93
C ILE A 207 -18.84 -8.71 5.30
#